data_1aa29918b21a8cd170b041062794467d
#
_entry.id   1aa29918b21a8cd170b041062794467d
#
_cell.length_a   1.000
_cell.length_b   1.000
_cell.length_c   1.000
_cell.angle_alpha   90.00
_cell.angle_beta   90.00
_cell.angle_gamma   90.00
#
_symmetry.space_group_name_H-M   'P 1'
#
loop_
_entity.id
_entity.type
_entity.pdbx_description
1 polymer ?
#
loop_
_entity_poly.entity_id
_entity_poly.type
_entity_poly.pdbx_seq_one_letter_code
_entity_poly.pdbx_strand_id
1 'polypeptide(L)'
;MADTKTPLFPLGRIADIQSDPSRFRLLEQIPFTLADATFPVTLAPPIGDEVDLLILDLETTGLTAEVDKIIELGLVKVRVSPSAGQVTDIVSVLSQYEDPGVPIPELITEITGITDDMVAGHRFDEVELAQAVAGDAILVAHNSRFDRGFFDRRFPQYAGRRWACSIQGVNWRALGFESSKLEFLLLKTVIFIQATVPRRIAWPWRG
;
A
#
# COMPACT_ATOMS: atom_id res chain seq x y z
N MET A 1 22.38 -0.22 24.27
CA MET A 1 21.13 0.38 23.81
C MET A 1 21.49 1.57 22.96
N ALA A 2 21.57 1.42 21.66
CA ALA A 2 21.84 2.52 20.75
C ALA A 2 20.49 3.17 20.41
N ASP A 3 20.32 4.39 20.90
CA ASP A 3 19.19 5.26 20.57
C ASP A 3 19.35 5.66 19.09
N THR A 4 18.69 4.92 18.20
CA THR A 4 18.64 5.25 16.78
C THR A 4 17.70 6.43 16.61
N LYS A 5 18.18 7.62 16.98
CA LYS A 5 17.46 8.87 16.67
C LYS A 5 17.24 8.93 15.16
N THR A 6 15.97 8.92 14.77
CA THR A 6 15.54 9.32 13.42
C THR A 6 16.28 10.60 13.06
N PRO A 7 16.98 10.68 11.91
CA PRO A 7 17.69 11.89 11.54
C PRO A 7 16.69 13.03 11.43
N LEU A 8 16.79 13.99 12.33
CA LEU A 8 15.99 15.21 12.28
C LEU A 8 16.33 15.96 10.99
N PHE A 9 15.34 16.57 10.37
CA PHE A 9 15.55 17.46 9.24
C PHE A 9 16.67 18.47 9.58
N PRO A 10 17.68 18.63 8.72
CA PRO A 10 18.87 19.41 9.06
C PRO A 10 18.57 20.92 8.99
N LEU A 11 17.86 21.43 9.99
CA LEU A 11 17.47 22.86 10.08
C LEU A 11 18.66 23.80 9.94
N GLY A 12 19.88 23.39 10.37
CA GLY A 12 21.10 24.16 10.21
C GLY A 12 21.51 24.38 8.74
N ARG A 13 20.91 23.67 7.79
CA ARG A 13 21.18 23.80 6.34
C ARG A 13 20.17 24.63 5.58
N ILE A 14 19.23 25.30 6.27
CA ILE A 14 18.20 26.10 5.60
C ILE A 14 18.83 27.21 4.74
N ALA A 15 19.90 27.85 5.21
CA ALA A 15 20.59 28.87 4.43
C ALA A 15 21.22 28.31 3.14
N ASP A 16 21.77 27.07 3.18
CA ASP A 16 22.30 26.41 1.96
C ASP A 16 21.18 26.10 0.99
N ILE A 17 20.03 25.60 1.51
CA ILE A 17 18.85 25.30 0.68
C ILE A 17 18.31 26.56 0.01
N GLN A 18 18.24 27.66 0.74
CA GLN A 18 17.78 28.94 0.21
C GLN A 18 18.74 29.53 -0.82
N SER A 19 20.06 29.34 -0.65
CA SER A 19 21.07 29.86 -1.57
C SER A 19 21.10 29.13 -2.91
N ASP A 20 20.83 27.81 -2.91
CA ASP A 20 20.79 27.00 -4.12
C ASP A 20 19.75 25.85 -3.97
N PRO A 21 18.45 26.17 -4.15
CA PRO A 21 17.37 25.18 -4.01
C PRO A 21 17.48 24.03 -5.02
N SER A 22 18.15 24.25 -6.16
CA SER A 22 18.27 23.24 -7.23
C SER A 22 19.06 21.98 -6.80
N ARG A 23 19.90 22.12 -5.78
CA ARG A 23 20.71 21.01 -5.21
C ARG A 23 19.94 20.13 -4.23
N PHE A 24 18.73 20.51 -3.87
CA PHE A 24 17.97 19.84 -2.81
C PHE A 24 16.63 19.36 -3.34
N ARG A 25 16.13 18.29 -2.77
CA ARG A 25 14.75 17.84 -2.91
C ARG A 25 14.17 17.64 -1.51
N LEU A 26 13.04 18.26 -1.26
CA LEU A 26 12.24 18.01 -0.07
C LEU A 26 11.32 16.84 -0.35
N LEU A 27 11.40 15.80 0.46
CA LEU A 27 10.41 14.72 0.49
C LEU A 27 9.46 15.01 1.64
N GLU A 28 8.18 14.90 1.38
CA GLU A 28 7.14 15.10 2.38
C GLU A 28 6.54 13.75 2.79
N GLN A 29 6.40 13.53 4.10
CA GLN A 29 5.67 12.38 4.59
C GLN A 29 4.18 12.63 4.34
N ILE A 30 3.43 11.57 3.97
CA ILE A 30 1.97 11.66 3.91
C ILE A 30 1.45 12.16 5.27
N PRO A 31 0.71 13.29 5.32
CA PRO A 31 0.48 14.05 6.55
C PRO A 31 -0.58 13.44 7.48
N PHE A 32 -1.04 12.23 7.23
CA PHE A 32 -2.04 11.56 8.07
C PHE A 32 -1.69 10.10 8.33
N THR A 33 -2.01 9.65 9.53
CA THR A 33 -2.02 8.23 9.87
C THR A 33 -3.44 7.72 9.68
N LEU A 34 -3.59 6.66 8.91
CA LEU A 34 -4.91 6.04 8.68
C LEU A 34 -5.51 5.46 9.96
N ALA A 35 -4.68 5.21 10.99
CA ALA A 35 -5.10 4.65 12.28
C ALA A 35 -6.04 5.58 13.07
N ASP A 36 -5.88 6.90 12.92
CA ASP A 36 -6.65 7.91 13.67
C ASP A 36 -7.74 8.56 12.81
N ALA A 37 -7.87 8.15 11.55
CA ALA A 37 -8.82 8.73 10.62
C ALA A 37 -10.23 8.15 10.83
N THR A 38 -11.22 9.05 10.83
CA THR A 38 -12.63 8.63 10.73
C THR A 38 -13.02 8.62 9.25
N PHE A 39 -13.40 7.47 8.75
CA PHE A 39 -13.79 7.31 7.34
C PHE A 39 -15.28 7.57 7.11
N PRO A 40 -15.68 8.11 5.94
CA PRO A 40 -14.81 8.48 4.82
C PRO A 40 -14.03 9.79 5.07
N VAL A 41 -12.82 9.90 4.48
CA VAL A 41 -12.05 11.14 4.42
C VAL A 41 -12.24 11.74 3.03
N THR A 42 -12.86 12.92 2.95
CA THR A 42 -13.03 13.65 1.70
C THR A 42 -11.78 14.47 1.40
N LEU A 43 -11.19 14.25 0.22
CA LEU A 43 -9.98 14.92 -0.26
C LEU A 43 -10.30 16.01 -1.28
N ALA A 44 -11.41 15.85 -2.03
CA ALA A 44 -11.85 16.81 -3.03
C ALA A 44 -13.38 16.75 -3.18
N PRO A 45 -14.01 17.84 -3.67
CA PRO A 45 -15.43 17.84 -3.98
C PRO A 45 -15.78 16.79 -5.04
N PRO A 46 -16.95 16.13 -4.96
CA PRO A 46 -17.40 15.18 -5.97
C PRO A 46 -17.69 15.88 -7.30
N ILE A 47 -17.42 15.17 -8.40
CA ILE A 47 -17.60 15.63 -9.79
C ILE A 47 -18.82 14.98 -10.43
N GLY A 48 -19.20 13.77 -9.97
CA GLY A 48 -20.39 13.05 -10.39
C GLY A 48 -20.12 11.89 -11.35
N ASP A 49 -18.84 11.57 -11.61
CA ASP A 49 -18.41 10.44 -12.43
C ASP A 49 -17.56 9.41 -11.65
N GLU A 50 -17.61 9.51 -10.32
CA GLU A 50 -16.73 8.73 -9.45
C GLU A 50 -16.97 7.22 -9.58
N VAL A 51 -15.87 6.49 -9.55
CA VAL A 51 -15.81 5.04 -9.46
C VAL A 51 -15.06 4.62 -8.20
N ASP A 52 -15.47 3.49 -7.64
CA ASP A 52 -14.75 2.91 -6.50
C ASP A 52 -13.60 2.03 -6.98
N LEU A 53 -12.41 2.26 -6.42
CA LEU A 53 -11.24 1.39 -6.54
C LEU A 53 -10.93 0.79 -5.17
N LEU A 54 -10.49 -0.46 -5.17
CA LEU A 54 -10.02 -1.19 -4.00
C LEU A 54 -8.52 -1.46 -4.16
N ILE A 55 -7.70 -0.62 -3.57
CA ILE A 55 -6.24 -0.79 -3.59
C ILE A 55 -5.91 -1.91 -2.61
N LEU A 56 -5.29 -2.96 -3.12
CA LEU A 56 -4.95 -4.17 -2.36
C LEU A 56 -3.45 -4.39 -2.36
N ASP A 57 -2.95 -4.81 -1.22
CA ASP A 57 -1.58 -5.26 -1.02
C ASP A 57 -1.56 -6.44 -0.07
N LEU A 58 -0.69 -7.43 -0.33
CA LEU A 58 -0.56 -8.65 0.47
C LEU A 58 0.87 -8.85 0.90
N GLU A 59 1.07 -9.24 2.17
CA GLU A 59 2.30 -9.87 2.62
C GLU A 59 2.10 -11.37 2.72
N THR A 60 3.12 -12.13 2.34
CA THR A 60 3.03 -13.59 2.19
C THR A 60 4.27 -14.27 2.75
N THR A 61 4.18 -15.58 3.03
CA THR A 61 5.34 -16.37 3.49
C THR A 61 6.36 -16.64 2.39
N GLY A 62 6.04 -16.32 1.13
CA GLY A 62 6.90 -16.51 -0.03
C GLY A 62 6.22 -16.06 -1.32
N LEU A 63 6.75 -16.49 -2.47
CA LEU A 63 6.36 -15.96 -3.78
C LEU A 63 5.38 -16.84 -4.57
N THR A 64 5.06 -18.02 -4.07
CA THR A 64 4.34 -19.06 -4.83
C THR A 64 2.97 -19.34 -4.21
N ALA A 65 1.92 -18.81 -4.80
CA ALA A 65 0.56 -18.89 -4.25
C ALA A 65 0.04 -20.32 -4.02
N GLU A 66 0.63 -21.32 -4.69
CA GLU A 66 0.27 -22.75 -4.55
C GLU A 66 0.71 -23.33 -3.20
N VAL A 67 1.80 -22.83 -2.62
CA VAL A 67 2.42 -23.38 -1.40
C VAL A 67 2.50 -22.36 -0.28
N ASP A 68 2.72 -21.09 -0.61
CA ASP A 68 2.85 -20.01 0.36
C ASP A 68 1.49 -19.49 0.83
N LYS A 69 1.49 -18.74 1.93
CA LYS A 69 0.29 -18.24 2.61
C LYS A 69 0.32 -16.73 2.70
N ILE A 70 -0.86 -16.11 2.71
CA ILE A 70 -1.01 -14.71 3.08
C ILE A 70 -0.81 -14.59 4.59
N ILE A 71 -0.05 -13.59 5.03
CA ILE A 71 0.16 -13.26 6.44
C ILE A 71 -0.38 -11.88 6.82
N GLU A 72 -0.52 -10.97 5.84
CA GLU A 72 -1.22 -9.69 6.00
C GLU A 72 -2.00 -9.37 4.73
N LEU A 73 -3.17 -8.78 4.92
CA LEU A 73 -4.02 -8.25 3.86
C LEU A 73 -4.33 -6.80 4.17
N GLY A 74 -3.92 -5.91 3.26
CA GLY A 74 -4.25 -4.49 3.29
C GLY A 74 -5.20 -4.12 2.17
N LEU A 75 -6.27 -3.39 2.49
CA LEU A 75 -7.23 -2.84 1.54
C LEU A 75 -7.49 -1.37 1.84
N VAL A 76 -7.44 -0.55 0.80
CA VAL A 76 -7.90 0.84 0.87
C VAL A 76 -8.95 1.06 -0.22
N LYS A 77 -10.16 1.35 0.18
CA LYS A 77 -11.22 1.74 -0.74
C LYS A 77 -11.15 3.24 -0.98
N VAL A 78 -10.98 3.62 -2.23
CA VAL A 78 -10.96 5.02 -2.65
C VAL A 78 -12.03 5.27 -3.70
N ARG A 79 -12.51 6.50 -3.74
CA ARG A 79 -13.35 7.00 -4.80
C ARG A 79 -12.54 7.91 -5.70
N VAL A 80 -12.63 7.70 -7.00
CA VAL A 80 -11.81 8.39 -7.99
C VAL A 80 -12.70 8.93 -9.10
N SER A 81 -12.51 10.20 -9.47
CA SER A 81 -13.09 10.75 -10.69
C SER A 81 -12.17 10.45 -11.88
N PRO A 82 -12.59 9.61 -12.85
CA PRO A 82 -11.80 9.32 -14.04
C PRO A 82 -11.59 10.55 -14.92
N SER A 83 -12.56 11.44 -15.05
CA SER A 83 -12.45 12.63 -15.90
C SER A 83 -11.46 13.65 -15.36
N ALA A 84 -11.37 13.78 -14.03
CA ALA A 84 -10.41 14.68 -13.37
C ALA A 84 -9.07 14.00 -13.06
N GLY A 85 -9.00 12.66 -13.10
CA GLY A 85 -7.83 11.89 -12.66
C GLY A 85 -7.51 12.13 -11.19
N GLN A 86 -8.53 12.27 -10.33
CA GLN A 86 -8.39 12.71 -8.94
C GLN A 86 -9.09 11.75 -7.98
N VAL A 87 -8.43 11.45 -6.87
CA VAL A 87 -9.07 10.79 -5.71
C VAL A 87 -9.92 11.81 -4.99
N THR A 88 -11.22 11.53 -4.85
CA THR A 88 -12.16 12.40 -4.13
C THR A 88 -12.31 12.00 -2.68
N ASP A 89 -12.30 10.69 -2.39
CA ASP A 89 -12.46 10.19 -1.03
C ASP A 89 -11.58 8.97 -0.75
N ILE A 90 -11.13 8.84 0.50
CA ILE A 90 -10.74 7.57 1.10
C ILE A 90 -11.97 7.06 1.85
N VAL A 91 -12.59 5.99 1.34
CA VAL A 91 -13.89 5.51 1.82
C VAL A 91 -13.73 4.62 3.05
N SER A 92 -12.75 3.71 3.02
CA SER A 92 -12.43 2.80 4.12
C SER A 92 -11.04 2.24 4.00
N VAL A 93 -10.51 1.75 5.12
CA VAL A 93 -9.24 1.04 5.21
C VAL A 93 -9.47 -0.23 6.02
N LEU A 94 -8.91 -1.34 5.54
CA LEU A 94 -8.88 -2.62 6.23
C LEU A 94 -7.44 -3.11 6.26
N SER A 95 -6.96 -3.57 7.41
CA SER A 95 -5.69 -4.27 7.54
C SER A 95 -5.86 -5.38 8.55
N GLN A 96 -5.55 -6.61 8.14
CA GLN A 96 -5.73 -7.80 8.96
C GLN A 96 -4.55 -8.74 8.80
N TYR A 97 -4.23 -9.47 9.87
CA TYR A 97 -3.26 -10.57 9.87
C TYR A 97 -3.95 -11.92 9.77
N GLU A 98 -3.24 -12.91 9.22
CA GLU A 98 -3.63 -14.31 9.30
C GLU A 98 -2.42 -15.15 9.71
N ASP A 99 -2.63 -16.05 10.68
CA ASP A 99 -1.66 -17.07 11.08
C ASP A 99 -1.52 -18.09 9.93
N PRO A 100 -0.34 -18.21 9.30
CA PRO A 100 -0.14 -19.14 8.20
C PRO A 100 -0.14 -20.62 8.65
N GLY A 101 -0.05 -20.88 9.94
CA GLY A 101 0.06 -22.22 10.52
C GLY A 101 1.43 -22.88 10.29
N VAL A 102 2.40 -22.13 9.81
CA VAL A 102 3.79 -22.53 9.60
C VAL A 102 4.70 -21.35 9.96
N PRO A 103 5.95 -21.59 10.38
CA PRO A 103 6.87 -20.51 10.67
C PRO A 103 7.09 -19.59 9.47
N ILE A 104 7.10 -18.29 9.71
CA ILE A 104 7.43 -17.28 8.70
C ILE A 104 8.94 -17.35 8.43
N PRO A 105 9.39 -17.52 7.16
CA PRO A 105 10.82 -17.52 6.85
C PRO A 105 11.49 -16.23 7.33
N GLU A 106 12.71 -16.36 7.88
CA GLU A 106 13.46 -15.22 8.43
C GLU A 106 13.61 -14.08 7.43
N LEU A 107 13.91 -14.42 6.16
CA LEU A 107 14.00 -13.44 5.07
C LEU A 107 12.69 -12.64 4.90
N ILE A 108 11.54 -13.30 5.04
CA ILE A 108 10.24 -12.62 4.94
C ILE A 108 10.05 -11.67 6.13
N THR A 109 10.39 -12.12 7.33
CA THR A 109 10.37 -11.25 8.53
C THR A 109 11.31 -10.05 8.37
N GLU A 110 12.50 -10.23 7.78
CA GLU A 110 13.43 -9.12 7.49
C GLU A 110 12.83 -8.11 6.50
N ILE A 111 12.14 -8.59 5.46
CA ILE A 111 11.55 -7.74 4.41
C ILE A 111 10.30 -7.03 4.92
N THR A 112 9.37 -7.77 5.52
CA THR A 112 8.03 -7.27 5.88
C THR A 112 7.98 -6.67 7.29
N GLY A 113 8.87 -7.12 8.18
CA GLY A 113 8.83 -6.83 9.61
C GLY A 113 7.77 -7.62 10.37
N ILE A 114 7.06 -8.55 9.72
CA ILE A 114 6.03 -9.39 10.34
C ILE A 114 6.70 -10.61 10.96
N THR A 115 6.38 -10.86 12.22
CA THR A 115 6.90 -12.00 12.99
C THR A 115 5.81 -13.02 13.26
N ASP A 116 6.21 -14.26 13.61
CA ASP A 116 5.25 -15.30 14.03
C ASP A 116 4.36 -14.83 15.18
N ASP A 117 4.91 -14.12 16.16
CA ASP A 117 4.15 -13.61 17.31
C ASP A 117 3.06 -12.61 16.90
N MET A 118 3.29 -11.84 15.83
CA MET A 118 2.33 -10.84 15.33
C MET A 118 1.11 -11.48 14.67
N VAL A 119 1.28 -12.64 14.07
CA VAL A 119 0.21 -13.35 13.33
C VAL A 119 -0.41 -14.48 14.11
N ALA A 120 0.24 -14.93 15.20
CA ALA A 120 -0.19 -16.10 15.97
C ALA A 120 -1.67 -16.04 16.37
N GLY A 121 -2.45 -17.04 15.95
CA GLY A 121 -3.87 -17.15 16.24
C GLY A 121 -4.78 -16.18 15.50
N HIS A 122 -4.24 -15.28 14.68
CA HIS A 122 -5.06 -14.37 13.88
C HIS A 122 -5.73 -15.10 12.70
N ARG A 123 -6.92 -14.66 12.35
CA ARG A 123 -7.68 -15.09 11.19
C ARG A 123 -8.31 -13.88 10.55
N PHE A 124 -8.42 -13.90 9.23
CA PHE A 124 -9.17 -12.86 8.53
C PHE A 124 -10.64 -12.87 8.97
N ASP A 125 -11.15 -11.69 9.32
CA ASP A 125 -12.58 -11.47 9.48
C ASP A 125 -13.22 -11.41 8.07
N GLU A 126 -13.78 -12.56 7.65
CA GLU A 126 -14.38 -12.68 6.32
C GLU A 126 -15.67 -11.84 6.17
N VAL A 127 -16.32 -11.46 7.29
CA VAL A 127 -17.49 -10.58 7.27
C VAL A 127 -17.05 -9.15 6.97
N GLU A 128 -16.01 -8.67 7.64
CA GLU A 128 -15.43 -7.35 7.39
C GLU A 128 -14.83 -7.26 5.98
N LEU A 129 -14.12 -8.31 5.55
CA LEU A 129 -13.60 -8.42 4.18
C LEU A 129 -14.75 -8.36 3.16
N ALA A 130 -15.84 -9.11 3.37
CA ALA A 130 -16.99 -9.10 2.47
C ALA A 130 -17.61 -7.70 2.35
N GLN A 131 -17.68 -6.95 3.45
CA GLN A 131 -18.15 -5.56 3.44
C GLN A 131 -17.18 -4.65 2.66
N ALA A 132 -15.88 -4.80 2.88
CA ALA A 132 -14.86 -4.02 2.20
C ALA A 132 -14.89 -4.24 0.67
N VAL A 133 -15.01 -5.50 0.23
CA VAL A 133 -15.06 -5.84 -1.21
C VAL A 133 -16.47 -5.75 -1.81
N ALA A 134 -17.50 -5.34 -1.04
CA ALA A 134 -18.85 -5.22 -1.56
C ALA A 134 -18.96 -4.18 -2.69
N GLY A 135 -19.96 -4.39 -3.57
CA GLY A 135 -20.19 -3.52 -4.72
C GLY A 135 -19.34 -3.90 -5.93
N ASP A 136 -19.17 -2.98 -6.87
CA ASP A 136 -18.57 -3.20 -8.18
C ASP A 136 -17.16 -2.56 -8.32
N ALA A 137 -16.49 -2.34 -7.20
CA ALA A 137 -15.14 -1.77 -7.17
C ALA A 137 -14.14 -2.62 -7.96
N ILE A 138 -13.19 -1.97 -8.61
CA ILE A 138 -12.08 -2.63 -9.31
C ILE A 138 -10.95 -2.82 -8.29
N LEU A 139 -10.46 -4.06 -8.16
CA LEU A 139 -9.26 -4.35 -7.38
C LEU A 139 -8.03 -3.83 -8.11
N VAL A 140 -7.18 -3.12 -7.42
CA VAL A 140 -5.95 -2.54 -7.96
C VAL A 140 -4.78 -2.94 -7.09
N ALA A 141 -3.74 -3.52 -7.69
CA ALA A 141 -2.49 -3.79 -6.98
C ALA A 141 -1.28 -3.38 -7.82
N HIS A 142 -0.14 -3.15 -7.14
CA HIS A 142 1.12 -2.89 -7.81
C HIS A 142 1.81 -4.22 -8.11
N ASN A 143 1.76 -4.69 -9.37
CA ASN A 143 2.05 -6.06 -9.81
C ASN A 143 0.89 -7.03 -9.47
N SER A 144 -0.32 -6.67 -9.83
CA SER A 144 -1.55 -7.40 -9.46
C SER A 144 -1.57 -8.89 -9.79
N ARG A 145 -0.70 -9.38 -10.68
CA ARG A 145 -0.57 -10.81 -10.97
C ARG A 145 -0.16 -11.61 -9.72
N PHE A 146 0.71 -11.03 -8.90
CA PHE A 146 1.15 -11.62 -7.64
C PHE A 146 0.00 -11.68 -6.64
N ASP A 147 -0.54 -10.53 -6.28
CA ASP A 147 -1.60 -10.44 -5.27
C ASP A 147 -2.85 -11.21 -5.65
N ARG A 148 -3.24 -11.12 -6.91
CA ARG A 148 -4.40 -11.85 -7.44
C ARG A 148 -4.25 -13.37 -7.30
N GLY A 149 -3.04 -13.91 -7.55
CA GLY A 149 -2.78 -15.34 -7.41
C GLY A 149 -3.06 -15.85 -6.00
N PHE A 150 -2.63 -15.11 -4.98
CA PHE A 150 -2.89 -15.43 -3.58
C PHE A 150 -4.33 -15.14 -3.17
N PHE A 151 -4.86 -13.98 -3.55
CA PHE A 151 -6.20 -13.55 -3.18
C PHE A 151 -7.28 -14.47 -3.74
N ASP A 152 -7.25 -14.77 -5.04
CA ASP A 152 -8.24 -15.63 -5.68
C ASP A 152 -8.19 -17.06 -5.11
N ARG A 153 -7.01 -17.52 -4.67
CA ARG A 153 -6.84 -18.84 -4.05
C ARG A 153 -7.36 -18.88 -2.62
N ARG A 154 -7.09 -17.85 -1.82
CA ARG A 154 -7.55 -17.77 -0.43
C ARG A 154 -9.04 -17.45 -0.35
N PHE A 155 -9.55 -16.66 -1.32
CA PHE A 155 -10.93 -16.18 -1.36
C PHE A 155 -11.59 -16.49 -2.72
N PRO A 156 -11.81 -17.76 -3.06
CA PRO A 156 -12.32 -18.17 -4.38
C PRO A 156 -13.69 -17.57 -4.72
N GLN A 157 -14.48 -17.16 -3.72
CA GLN A 157 -15.74 -16.46 -3.92
C GLN A 157 -15.58 -15.09 -4.59
N TYR A 158 -14.37 -14.52 -4.62
CA TYR A 158 -14.06 -13.24 -5.25
C TYR A 158 -13.23 -13.38 -6.54
N ALA A 159 -12.89 -14.59 -6.99
CA ALA A 159 -12.02 -14.83 -8.16
C ALA A 159 -12.55 -14.23 -9.48
N GLY A 160 -13.85 -13.93 -9.56
CA GLY A 160 -14.48 -13.27 -10.72
C GLY A 160 -14.36 -11.74 -10.74
N ARG A 161 -13.75 -11.12 -9.73
CA ARG A 161 -13.62 -9.65 -9.65
C ARG A 161 -12.72 -9.09 -10.76
N ARG A 162 -13.00 -7.84 -11.13
CA ARG A 162 -12.16 -7.09 -12.06
C ARG A 162 -10.90 -6.62 -11.36
N TRP A 163 -9.76 -6.78 -12.04
CA TRP A 163 -8.47 -6.36 -11.56
C TRP A 163 -7.81 -5.36 -12.51
N ALA A 164 -7.09 -4.41 -11.94
CA ALA A 164 -6.17 -3.54 -12.63
C ALA A 164 -4.77 -3.66 -12.01
N CYS A 165 -3.75 -3.38 -12.82
CA CYS A 165 -2.36 -3.45 -12.40
C CYS A 165 -1.70 -2.10 -12.63
N SER A 166 -1.20 -1.46 -11.57
CA SER A 166 -0.55 -0.16 -11.72
C SER A 166 0.81 -0.24 -12.41
N ILE A 167 1.47 -1.41 -12.46
CA ILE A 167 2.68 -1.59 -13.28
C ILE A 167 2.35 -1.71 -14.76
N GLN A 168 1.39 -2.58 -15.11
CA GLN A 168 1.12 -2.92 -16.51
C GLN A 168 0.06 -2.02 -17.16
N GLY A 169 -0.87 -1.49 -16.35
CA GLY A 169 -1.95 -0.64 -16.80
C GLY A 169 -1.54 0.83 -17.05
N VAL A 170 -0.35 1.23 -16.60
CA VAL A 170 0.14 2.61 -16.75
C VAL A 170 1.45 2.60 -17.55
N ASN A 171 1.50 3.43 -18.59
CA ASN A 171 2.74 3.64 -19.35
C ASN A 171 3.63 4.67 -18.63
N TRP A 172 4.29 4.21 -17.56
CA TRP A 172 5.16 5.06 -16.74
C TRP A 172 6.26 5.78 -17.53
N ARG A 173 6.80 5.12 -18.58
CA ARG A 173 7.81 5.74 -19.46
C ARG A 173 7.26 6.90 -20.24
N ALA A 174 6.05 6.79 -20.77
CA ALA A 174 5.39 7.91 -21.48
C ALA A 174 5.10 9.09 -20.54
N LEU A 175 4.94 8.82 -19.24
CA LEU A 175 4.79 9.84 -18.19
C LEU A 175 6.13 10.40 -17.68
N GLY A 176 7.25 9.96 -18.25
CA GLY A 176 8.58 10.47 -17.89
C GLY A 176 9.27 9.73 -16.73
N PHE A 177 8.73 8.58 -16.32
CA PHE A 177 9.37 7.75 -15.28
C PHE A 177 10.27 6.70 -15.91
N GLU A 178 11.49 6.57 -15.40
CA GLU A 178 12.49 5.59 -15.86
C GLU A 178 12.23 4.18 -15.32
N SER A 179 11.46 4.06 -14.25
CA SER A 179 11.12 2.82 -13.58
C SER A 179 9.66 2.83 -13.13
N SER A 180 9.03 1.65 -13.14
CA SER A 180 7.71 1.42 -12.55
C SER A 180 7.76 0.91 -11.12
N LYS A 181 8.95 0.76 -10.51
CA LYS A 181 9.07 0.37 -9.09
C LYS A 181 8.42 1.41 -8.20
N LEU A 182 7.59 0.97 -7.25
CA LEU A 182 6.81 1.88 -6.42
C LEU A 182 7.66 2.88 -5.64
N GLU A 183 8.76 2.41 -5.02
CA GLU A 183 9.69 3.28 -4.30
C GLU A 183 10.26 4.39 -5.20
N PHE A 184 10.57 4.04 -6.47
CA PHE A 184 11.04 5.02 -7.44
C PHE A 184 9.95 6.03 -7.80
N LEU A 185 8.71 5.56 -8.00
CA LEU A 185 7.57 6.43 -8.29
C LEU A 185 7.30 7.40 -7.14
N LEU A 186 7.27 6.91 -5.91
CA LEU A 186 7.09 7.73 -4.70
C LEU A 186 8.20 8.78 -4.58
N LEU A 187 9.47 8.37 -4.76
CA LEU A 187 10.61 9.29 -4.71
C LEU A 187 10.50 10.40 -5.76
N LYS A 188 10.01 10.07 -6.97
CA LYS A 188 9.84 11.04 -8.06
C LYS A 188 8.66 11.99 -7.84
N THR A 189 7.64 11.55 -7.13
CA THR A 189 6.47 12.38 -6.73
C THR A 189 6.71 13.18 -5.45
N VAL A 190 7.96 13.19 -4.93
CA VAL A 190 8.37 13.91 -3.70
C VAL A 190 7.65 13.46 -2.43
N ILE A 191 7.19 12.21 -2.39
CA ILE A 191 6.54 11.59 -1.24
C ILE A 191 7.47 10.53 -0.65
N PHE A 192 7.51 10.41 0.67
CA PHE A 192 8.13 9.27 1.32
C PHE A 192 7.20 8.67 2.37
N ILE A 193 7.38 7.37 2.60
CA ILE A 193 6.69 6.63 3.66
C ILE A 193 7.74 6.32 4.72
N GLN A 194 7.52 6.76 5.95
CA GLN A 194 8.40 6.43 7.05
C GLN A 194 8.09 5.02 7.57
N ALA A 195 9.09 4.16 7.59
CA ALA A 195 8.96 2.76 8.01
C ALA A 195 8.69 2.56 9.53
N THR A 196 8.45 3.63 10.29
CA THR A 196 8.24 3.62 11.76
C THR A 196 6.77 3.70 12.19
N VAL A 197 5.84 3.84 11.26
CA VAL A 197 4.44 3.51 11.55
C VAL A 197 4.36 1.99 11.58
N PRO A 198 3.63 1.36 12.55
CA PRO A 198 3.32 -0.07 12.41
C PRO A 198 2.91 -0.28 10.96
N ARG A 199 3.66 -1.13 10.25
CA ARG A 199 3.50 -1.33 8.80
C ARG A 199 2.16 -1.98 8.52
N ARG A 200 1.09 -1.21 8.63
CA ARG A 200 -0.27 -1.64 8.33
C ARG A 200 -0.64 -1.42 6.87
N ILE A 201 0.29 -0.95 6.07
CA ILE A 201 0.26 -1.00 4.60
C ILE A 201 1.73 -1.02 4.20
N ALA A 202 2.36 -2.18 4.29
CA ALA A 202 3.73 -2.37 3.84
C ALA A 202 3.71 -2.71 2.35
N TRP A 203 4.58 -2.06 1.60
CA TRP A 203 4.78 -2.33 0.20
C TRP A 203 5.98 -3.26 0.06
N PRO A 204 5.83 -4.51 -0.47
CA PRO A 204 6.97 -5.37 -0.71
C PRO A 204 7.69 -4.90 -1.97
N TRP A 205 8.93 -4.61 -1.89
CA TRP A 205 9.97 -4.72 -2.93
C TRP A 205 11.21 -3.90 -2.57
N ARG A 206 12.09 -4.51 -1.79
CA ARG A 206 13.53 -4.24 -1.91
C ARG A 206 14.12 -5.32 -2.80
N GLY A 207 14.52 -4.97 -4.02
CA GLY A 207 15.23 -5.83 -4.93
C GLY A 207 15.85 -5.01 -6.03
#